data_c72f0359f1a4b8bca81df844f04b689b
#
_entry.id   c72f0359f1a4b8bca81df844f04b689b
#
_cell.length_a   1.000
_cell.length_b   1.000
_cell.length_c   1.000
_cell.angle_alpha   90.00
_cell.angle_beta   90.00
_cell.angle_gamma   90.00
#
_symmetry.space_group_name_H-M   'P 1'
#
loop_
_entity.id
_entity.type
_entity.pdbx_description
1 polymer ?
#
loop_
_entity_poly.entity_id
_entity_poly.type
_entity_poly.pdbx_seq_one_letter_code
_entity_poly.pdbx_strand_id
1 'polypeptide(L)'
;ILQLGTIKPAEPTEESIKKGAQLIVDKKCIECHGVEGRGDGNAFNLKDDWGFSIQPADWHKCWNFRGSRQDPYNVRNIFRTFSTGVNGTPMPSFADSTSVEDRWSIANFVNSLCERDAEGKPLGIDPLTDKPKINFVVPSAPVEGEISNDPENEMWKKQGRRYVAMGGQITHKPRNFVNRIDDIWVRSLYNEKNVVYLIQWDDRTKSVAEGKLPWAPTQVNVENFGVKEQAPKTGEEGSIAAAQNNYAVYNDGIAFQFPIKWQEIPAPFKPRYLWGDAKFNADILKWEADGSLRSFKGTGWDQDFEERDDFEEKVKLLKSEWKNGQWTVMISRPLKGDKDDYDEYTRFDIGKYIPMVFFAWDGHNGDAGRKMAVSAFYYTILQPPIPQEVYIYPAVIA
;
A
#
# COMPACT_ATOMS: atom_id res chain seq x y z
N ILE A 1 36.88 -1.67 -14.73
CA ILE A 1 35.71 -0.80 -15.00
C ILE A 1 34.84 -1.53 -16.01
N LEU A 2 33.64 -1.95 -15.60
CA LEU A 2 32.65 -2.58 -16.48
C LEU A 2 32.23 -1.56 -17.55
N GLN A 3 32.55 -1.81 -18.81
CA GLN A 3 32.08 -1.00 -19.94
C GLN A 3 30.63 -1.40 -20.28
N LEU A 4 29.69 -1.07 -19.41
CA LEU A 4 28.27 -1.42 -19.57
C LEU A 4 27.62 -0.80 -20.83
N GLY A 5 28.17 0.29 -21.36
CA GLY A 5 27.64 0.98 -22.54
C GLY A 5 27.78 0.21 -23.84
N THR A 6 28.66 -0.80 -23.90
CA THR A 6 28.90 -1.61 -25.11
C THR A 6 28.12 -2.92 -25.15
N ILE A 7 27.52 -3.32 -24.02
CA ILE A 7 26.77 -4.56 -23.91
C ILE A 7 25.35 -4.35 -24.46
N LYS A 8 25.02 -5.04 -25.54
CA LYS A 8 23.66 -5.00 -26.12
C LYS A 8 22.68 -5.74 -25.22
N PRO A 9 21.49 -5.20 -24.98
CA PRO A 9 20.43 -5.93 -24.29
C PRO A 9 20.10 -7.22 -25.05
N ALA A 10 19.90 -8.31 -24.28
CA ALA A 10 19.31 -9.50 -24.85
C ALA A 10 17.79 -9.34 -24.91
N GLU A 11 17.19 -9.81 -26.00
CA GLU A 11 15.74 -9.79 -26.16
C GLU A 11 15.04 -10.61 -25.05
N PRO A 12 13.90 -10.14 -24.53
CA PRO A 12 13.15 -10.83 -23.48
C PRO A 12 12.33 -11.99 -24.05
N THR A 13 13.03 -13.04 -24.48
CA THR A 13 12.37 -14.28 -24.95
C THR A 13 11.83 -15.06 -23.75
N GLU A 14 10.81 -15.89 -23.97
CA GLU A 14 10.25 -16.78 -22.97
C GLU A 14 11.33 -17.68 -22.34
N GLU A 15 12.25 -18.20 -23.16
CA GLU A 15 13.39 -18.98 -22.71
C GLU A 15 14.33 -18.19 -21.79
N SER A 16 14.65 -16.94 -22.17
CA SER A 16 15.47 -16.03 -21.35
C SER A 16 14.82 -15.74 -19.99
N ILE A 17 13.52 -15.48 -19.99
CA ILE A 17 12.75 -15.22 -18.76
C ILE A 17 12.73 -16.46 -17.88
N LYS A 18 12.45 -17.63 -18.41
CA LYS A 18 12.46 -18.90 -17.68
C LYS A 18 13.84 -19.24 -17.10
N LYS A 19 14.90 -19.03 -17.89
CA LYS A 19 16.28 -19.16 -17.41
C LYS A 19 16.58 -18.19 -16.28
N GLY A 20 16.14 -16.94 -16.40
CA GLY A 20 16.27 -15.91 -15.37
C GLY A 20 15.60 -16.32 -14.06
N ALA A 21 14.39 -16.84 -14.11
CA ALA A 21 13.67 -17.36 -12.94
C ALA A 21 14.46 -18.47 -12.22
N GLN A 22 15.03 -19.42 -12.97
CA GLN A 22 15.85 -20.47 -12.38
C GLN A 22 17.11 -19.89 -11.72
N LEU A 23 17.78 -18.95 -12.38
CA LEU A 23 18.99 -18.31 -11.86
C LEU A 23 18.73 -17.50 -10.58
N ILE A 24 17.58 -16.89 -10.42
CA ILE A 24 17.15 -16.19 -9.19
C ILE A 24 17.15 -17.15 -8.00
N VAL A 25 16.69 -18.37 -8.19
CA VAL A 25 16.71 -19.43 -7.16
C VAL A 25 18.14 -19.93 -6.91
N ASP A 26 18.87 -20.28 -7.97
CA ASP A 26 20.22 -20.83 -7.89
C ASP A 26 21.23 -19.87 -7.24
N LYS A 27 21.05 -18.57 -7.48
CA LYS A 27 21.89 -17.50 -6.90
C LYS A 27 21.36 -16.98 -5.57
N LYS A 28 20.32 -17.61 -5.01
CA LYS A 28 19.75 -17.30 -3.69
C LYS A 28 19.18 -15.88 -3.57
N CYS A 29 18.81 -15.26 -4.67
CA CYS A 29 18.23 -13.91 -4.66
C CYS A 29 16.91 -13.88 -3.86
N ILE A 30 16.19 -15.02 -3.85
CA ILE A 30 14.94 -15.21 -3.11
C ILE A 30 15.11 -15.07 -1.59
N GLU A 31 16.31 -15.26 -1.04
CA GLU A 31 16.55 -15.09 0.40
C GLU A 31 16.27 -13.66 0.86
N CYS A 32 16.52 -12.69 0.00
CA CYS A 32 16.22 -11.28 0.26
C CYS A 32 14.95 -10.82 -0.44
N HIS A 33 14.81 -11.14 -1.74
CA HIS A 33 13.72 -10.62 -2.56
C HIS A 33 12.42 -11.41 -2.45
N GLY A 34 12.43 -12.59 -1.80
CA GLY A 34 11.27 -13.47 -1.70
C GLY A 34 11.01 -14.29 -2.95
N VAL A 35 10.16 -15.31 -2.82
CA VAL A 35 9.85 -16.27 -3.91
C VAL A 35 9.10 -15.57 -5.04
N GLU A 36 8.20 -14.64 -4.69
CA GLU A 36 7.41 -13.85 -5.64
C GLU A 36 8.12 -12.55 -6.04
N GLY A 37 9.30 -12.24 -5.49
CA GLY A 37 10.04 -11.04 -5.81
C GLY A 37 9.49 -9.75 -5.18
N ARG A 38 8.67 -9.86 -4.13
CA ARG A 38 8.06 -8.72 -3.43
C ARG A 38 8.98 -8.08 -2.37
N GLY A 39 10.21 -8.56 -2.24
CA GLY A 39 11.14 -8.10 -1.21
C GLY A 39 10.83 -8.66 0.17
N ASP A 40 10.07 -9.74 0.25
CA ASP A 40 9.58 -10.45 1.43
C ASP A 40 10.39 -11.71 1.76
N GLY A 41 11.64 -11.77 1.33
CA GLY A 41 12.54 -12.87 1.66
C GLY A 41 12.88 -12.93 3.15
N ASN A 42 13.54 -14.00 3.57
CA ASN A 42 13.84 -14.28 4.98
C ASN A 42 14.85 -13.31 5.62
N ALA A 43 15.47 -12.43 4.85
CA ALA A 43 16.45 -11.45 5.35
C ALA A 43 15.73 -10.16 5.84
N PHE A 44 15.02 -10.26 6.95
CA PHE A 44 14.18 -9.17 7.46
C PHE A 44 14.93 -7.98 8.05
N ASN A 45 16.13 -8.22 8.59
CA ASN A 45 16.89 -7.22 9.36
C ASN A 45 18.10 -6.70 8.60
N LEU A 46 17.97 -6.53 7.29
CA LEU A 46 19.02 -5.96 6.48
C LEU A 46 19.27 -4.51 6.89
N LYS A 47 20.53 -4.17 7.05
CA LYS A 47 20.99 -2.82 7.32
C LYS A 47 21.97 -2.38 6.25
N ASP A 48 21.96 -1.09 5.97
CA ASP A 48 23.01 -0.46 5.18
C ASP A 48 24.30 -0.28 5.99
N ASP A 49 25.35 0.20 5.35
CA ASP A 49 26.67 0.42 5.99
C ASP A 49 26.63 1.47 7.12
N TRP A 50 25.56 2.26 7.21
CA TRP A 50 25.34 3.25 8.27
C TRP A 50 24.45 2.74 9.39
N GLY A 51 24.00 1.47 9.30
CA GLY A 51 23.16 0.83 10.30
C GLY A 51 21.66 1.11 10.16
N PHE A 52 21.23 1.80 9.10
CA PHE A 52 19.80 2.01 8.84
C PHE A 52 19.17 0.76 8.24
N SER A 53 17.94 0.51 8.63
CA SER A 53 17.16 -0.57 8.07
C SER A 53 16.91 -0.36 6.57
N ILE A 54 17.20 -1.39 5.76
CA ILE A 54 17.02 -1.35 4.31
C ILE A 54 16.15 -2.52 3.85
N GLN A 55 15.38 -2.28 2.81
CA GLN A 55 14.56 -3.31 2.19
C GLN A 55 15.08 -3.67 0.80
N PRO A 56 15.02 -4.95 0.42
CA PRO A 56 15.15 -5.34 -0.97
C PRO A 56 14.03 -4.72 -1.80
N ALA A 57 14.32 -4.38 -3.06
CA ALA A 57 13.30 -3.84 -3.96
C ALA A 57 12.19 -4.87 -4.21
N ASP A 58 10.95 -4.42 -4.22
CA ASP A 58 9.82 -5.15 -4.78
C ASP A 58 9.90 -5.10 -6.31
N TRP A 59 10.05 -6.25 -6.96
CA TRP A 59 10.23 -6.32 -8.41
C TRP A 59 8.94 -6.03 -9.20
N HIS A 60 7.80 -6.11 -8.56
CA HIS A 60 6.51 -5.75 -9.17
C HIS A 60 6.38 -4.24 -9.36
N LYS A 61 7.09 -3.44 -8.53
CA LYS A 61 7.09 -1.98 -8.56
C LYS A 61 8.30 -1.42 -9.32
N CYS A 62 8.45 -1.82 -10.57
CA CYS A 62 9.61 -1.46 -11.39
C CYS A 62 9.83 0.06 -11.55
N TRP A 63 8.80 0.87 -11.35
CA TRP A 63 8.89 2.34 -11.34
C TRP A 63 9.67 2.90 -10.15
N ASN A 64 9.86 2.11 -9.09
CA ASN A 64 10.66 2.48 -7.93
C ASN A 64 12.12 2.07 -8.04
N PHE A 65 12.53 1.38 -9.10
CA PHE A 65 13.92 0.95 -9.27
C PHE A 65 14.86 2.13 -9.47
N ARG A 66 16.09 1.96 -8.99
CA ARG A 66 17.15 2.94 -9.20
C ARG A 66 17.38 3.17 -10.69
N GLY A 67 17.24 4.42 -11.14
CA GLY A 67 17.33 4.80 -12.54
C GLY A 67 16.02 4.67 -13.32
N SER A 68 14.97 4.11 -12.76
CA SER A 68 13.66 3.97 -13.41
C SER A 68 13.04 5.30 -13.84
N ARG A 69 13.29 6.37 -13.09
CA ARG A 69 12.81 7.73 -13.45
C ARG A 69 13.38 8.25 -14.77
N GLN A 70 14.55 7.75 -15.18
CA GLN A 70 15.19 8.15 -16.43
C GLN A 70 14.73 7.26 -17.59
N ASP A 71 14.56 5.97 -17.33
CA ASP A 71 14.09 5.00 -18.30
C ASP A 71 13.44 3.80 -17.57
N PRO A 72 12.18 3.93 -17.15
CA PRO A 72 11.49 2.91 -16.38
C PRO A 72 11.25 1.61 -17.15
N TYR A 73 11.34 1.65 -18.46
CA TYR A 73 11.17 0.49 -19.32
C TYR A 73 12.50 -0.19 -19.69
N ASN A 74 13.62 0.40 -19.27
CA ASN A 74 14.92 -0.07 -19.71
C ASN A 74 15.50 -1.13 -18.78
N VAL A 75 15.43 -2.37 -19.23
CA VAL A 75 16.04 -3.53 -18.60
C VAL A 75 17.57 -3.37 -18.34
N ARG A 76 18.22 -2.42 -19.02
CA ARG A 76 19.65 -2.09 -18.78
C ARG A 76 19.91 -1.57 -17.36
N ASN A 77 18.96 -0.85 -16.77
CA ASN A 77 19.11 -0.37 -15.40
C ASN A 77 19.08 -1.52 -14.39
N ILE A 78 18.23 -2.53 -14.63
CA ILE A 78 18.21 -3.77 -13.84
C ILE A 78 19.53 -4.51 -14.01
N PHE A 79 19.95 -4.74 -15.26
CA PHE A 79 21.22 -5.39 -15.56
C PHE A 79 22.41 -4.68 -14.90
N ARG A 80 22.47 -3.35 -14.97
CA ARG A 80 23.52 -2.55 -14.33
C ARG A 80 23.52 -2.74 -12.82
N THR A 81 22.37 -2.58 -12.17
CA THR A 81 22.24 -2.70 -10.70
C THR A 81 22.68 -4.07 -10.22
N PHE A 82 22.24 -5.12 -10.89
CA PHE A 82 22.63 -6.48 -10.58
C PHE A 82 24.14 -6.73 -10.84
N SER A 83 24.68 -6.18 -11.94
CA SER A 83 26.11 -6.33 -12.27
C SER A 83 27.03 -5.61 -11.31
N THR A 84 26.67 -4.40 -10.84
CA THR A 84 27.55 -3.58 -9.99
C THR A 84 27.27 -3.74 -8.50
N GLY A 85 26.13 -4.32 -8.13
CA GLY A 85 25.58 -4.24 -6.79
C GLY A 85 25.14 -2.81 -6.45
N VAL A 86 24.80 -2.59 -5.19
CA VAL A 86 24.40 -1.30 -4.64
C VAL A 86 25.31 -0.98 -3.45
N ASN A 87 26.32 -0.13 -3.67
CA ASN A 87 27.28 0.25 -2.65
C ASN A 87 26.58 0.82 -1.39
N GLY A 88 27.07 0.44 -0.23
CA GLY A 88 26.49 0.82 1.05
C GLY A 88 25.29 -0.06 1.48
N THR A 89 25.01 -1.12 0.73
CA THR A 89 23.89 -2.04 1.02
C THR A 89 24.32 -3.50 0.93
N PRO A 90 23.56 -4.45 1.51
CA PRO A 90 23.81 -5.88 1.37
C PRO A 90 23.71 -6.45 -0.06
N MET A 91 23.25 -5.68 -1.05
CA MET A 91 23.14 -6.14 -2.43
C MET A 91 24.53 -6.19 -3.11
N PRO A 92 25.13 -7.38 -3.30
CA PRO A 92 26.48 -7.50 -3.83
C PRO A 92 26.52 -7.33 -5.36
N SER A 93 27.74 -7.17 -5.90
CA SER A 93 27.98 -7.32 -7.34
C SER A 93 27.93 -8.78 -7.75
N PHE A 94 27.23 -9.08 -8.84
CA PHE A 94 27.19 -10.42 -9.44
C PHE A 94 28.01 -10.52 -10.73
N ALA A 95 28.79 -9.49 -11.08
CA ALA A 95 29.56 -9.46 -12.33
C ALA A 95 30.56 -10.61 -12.44
N ASP A 96 31.22 -10.96 -11.33
CA ASP A 96 32.27 -11.99 -11.33
C ASP A 96 31.71 -13.41 -11.17
N SER A 97 30.48 -13.54 -10.69
CA SER A 97 29.85 -14.84 -10.39
C SER A 97 28.81 -15.29 -11.42
N THR A 98 28.55 -14.46 -12.45
CA THR A 98 27.53 -14.72 -13.48
C THR A 98 28.01 -14.26 -14.85
N SER A 99 27.69 -15.05 -15.90
CA SER A 99 27.96 -14.65 -17.28
C SER A 99 27.13 -13.40 -17.69
N VAL A 100 27.50 -12.74 -18.76
CA VAL A 100 26.75 -11.61 -19.30
C VAL A 100 25.35 -12.05 -19.72
N GLU A 101 25.25 -13.21 -20.37
CA GLU A 101 23.99 -13.81 -20.84
C GLU A 101 23.06 -14.15 -19.67
N ASP A 102 23.60 -14.71 -18.60
CA ASP A 102 22.81 -15.06 -17.40
C ASP A 102 22.30 -13.79 -16.72
N ARG A 103 23.12 -12.73 -16.65
CA ARG A 103 22.69 -11.44 -16.11
C ARG A 103 21.58 -10.79 -16.92
N TRP A 104 21.59 -10.95 -18.25
CA TRP A 104 20.47 -10.51 -19.08
C TRP A 104 19.22 -11.34 -18.85
N SER A 105 19.36 -12.65 -18.69
CA SER A 105 18.22 -13.54 -18.38
C SER A 105 17.57 -13.14 -17.05
N ILE A 106 18.37 -12.87 -16.02
CA ILE A 106 17.88 -12.38 -14.73
C ILE A 106 17.18 -11.01 -14.89
N ALA A 107 17.79 -10.09 -15.64
CA ALA A 107 17.21 -8.77 -15.85
C ALA A 107 15.87 -8.84 -16.62
N ASN A 108 15.75 -9.73 -17.61
CA ASN A 108 14.52 -9.97 -18.35
C ASN A 108 13.44 -10.58 -17.44
N PHE A 109 13.79 -11.53 -16.59
CA PHE A 109 12.87 -12.09 -15.62
C PHE A 109 12.36 -11.03 -14.64
N VAL A 110 13.24 -10.28 -14.00
CA VAL A 110 12.84 -9.21 -13.06
C VAL A 110 11.96 -8.17 -13.75
N ASN A 111 12.29 -7.79 -15.00
CA ASN A 111 11.45 -6.85 -15.75
C ASN A 111 10.08 -7.42 -16.13
N SER A 112 9.96 -8.74 -16.28
CA SER A 112 8.69 -9.40 -16.58
C SER A 112 7.71 -9.39 -15.40
N LEU A 113 8.19 -9.24 -14.17
CA LEU A 113 7.36 -9.18 -12.96
C LEU A 113 6.73 -7.79 -12.77
N CYS A 114 7.20 -6.77 -13.48
CA CYS A 114 6.68 -5.41 -13.36
C CYS A 114 5.16 -5.38 -13.62
N GLU A 115 4.40 -4.83 -12.68
CA GLU A 115 2.96 -4.63 -12.87
C GLU A 115 2.68 -3.57 -13.93
N ARG A 116 1.85 -3.93 -14.91
CA ARG A 116 1.56 -3.11 -16.07
C ARG A 116 0.05 -2.98 -16.30
N ASP A 117 -0.34 -1.88 -16.94
CA ASP A 117 -1.72 -1.69 -17.43
C ASP A 117 -1.97 -2.52 -18.71
N ALA A 118 -3.19 -2.40 -19.24
CA ALA A 118 -3.60 -3.12 -20.44
C ALA A 118 -2.78 -2.71 -21.69
N GLU A 119 -2.19 -1.53 -21.68
CA GLU A 119 -1.32 -0.99 -22.74
C GLU A 119 0.15 -1.38 -22.55
N GLY A 120 0.48 -2.17 -21.50
CA GLY A 120 1.82 -2.64 -21.20
C GLY A 120 2.72 -1.61 -20.50
N LYS A 121 2.15 -0.50 -19.97
CA LYS A 121 2.90 0.51 -19.23
C LYS A 121 2.91 0.19 -17.74
N PRO A 122 4.03 0.45 -17.01
CA PRO A 122 4.06 0.29 -15.57
C PRO A 122 2.98 1.10 -14.88
N LEU A 123 2.28 0.48 -13.91
CA LEU A 123 1.09 1.07 -13.29
C LEU A 123 1.35 2.39 -12.54
N GLY A 124 2.49 2.50 -11.91
CA GLY A 124 2.84 3.65 -11.07
C GLY A 124 3.40 4.85 -11.84
N ILE A 125 3.45 4.83 -13.17
CA ILE A 125 4.10 5.87 -13.97
C ILE A 125 3.08 6.64 -14.79
N ASP A 126 3.18 7.97 -14.72
CA ASP A 126 2.49 8.86 -15.65
C ASP A 126 3.25 8.88 -16.97
N PRO A 127 2.63 8.45 -18.09
CA PRO A 127 3.28 8.37 -19.39
C PRO A 127 3.73 9.73 -19.94
N LEU A 128 3.19 10.84 -19.42
CA LEU A 128 3.55 12.18 -19.87
C LEU A 128 4.72 12.79 -19.11
N THR A 129 4.91 12.40 -17.87
CA THR A 129 5.88 13.03 -16.96
C THR A 129 6.97 12.09 -16.45
N ASP A 130 6.90 10.79 -16.81
CA ASP A 130 7.74 9.72 -16.25
C ASP A 130 7.77 9.71 -14.71
N LYS A 131 6.69 10.18 -14.08
CA LYS A 131 6.52 10.22 -12.63
C LYS A 131 5.40 9.26 -12.23
N PRO A 132 5.40 8.78 -10.98
CA PRO A 132 4.27 8.02 -10.46
C PRO A 132 2.96 8.78 -10.72
N LYS A 133 1.98 8.09 -11.30
CA LYS A 133 0.68 8.67 -11.62
C LYS A 133 -0.13 8.85 -10.35
N ILE A 134 -0.01 10.00 -9.73
CA ILE A 134 -0.79 10.34 -8.54
C ILE A 134 -2.07 11.06 -9.00
N ASN A 135 -3.20 10.42 -8.71
CA ASN A 135 -4.51 11.03 -8.87
C ASN A 135 -5.17 11.10 -7.50
N PHE A 136 -5.33 12.30 -6.99
CA PHE A 136 -5.90 12.55 -5.66
C PHE A 136 -7.41 12.25 -5.54
N VAL A 137 -8.02 11.70 -6.60
CA VAL A 137 -9.44 11.34 -6.60
C VAL A 137 -9.59 9.83 -6.67
N VAL A 138 -10.33 9.27 -5.72
CA VAL A 138 -10.82 7.89 -5.68
C VAL A 138 -12.29 7.89 -6.11
N PRO A 139 -12.58 7.64 -7.39
CA PRO A 139 -13.96 7.60 -7.85
C PRO A 139 -14.60 6.28 -7.44
N SER A 140 -15.83 6.37 -6.95
CA SER A 140 -16.72 5.22 -6.73
C SER A 140 -17.72 5.14 -7.87
N ALA A 141 -17.65 4.07 -8.66
CA ALA A 141 -18.59 3.86 -9.75
C ALA A 141 -19.93 3.27 -9.24
N PRO A 142 -21.07 3.64 -9.84
CA PRO A 142 -22.36 3.08 -9.49
C PRO A 142 -22.47 1.63 -9.95
N VAL A 143 -23.12 0.81 -9.13
CA VAL A 143 -23.46 -0.59 -9.43
C VAL A 143 -24.92 -0.85 -9.06
N GLU A 144 -25.63 -1.53 -9.93
CA GLU A 144 -26.98 -2.03 -9.64
C GLU A 144 -26.91 -3.31 -8.82
N GLY A 145 -27.65 -3.39 -7.73
CA GLY A 145 -27.74 -4.57 -6.87
C GLY A 145 -26.58 -4.72 -5.89
N GLU A 146 -26.19 -5.96 -5.63
CA GLU A 146 -25.15 -6.27 -4.65
C GLU A 146 -23.74 -6.12 -5.22
N ILE A 147 -22.84 -5.57 -4.42
CA ILE A 147 -21.43 -5.43 -4.77
C ILE A 147 -20.71 -6.73 -4.36
N SER A 148 -20.05 -7.38 -5.32
CA SER A 148 -19.34 -8.63 -5.10
C SER A 148 -18.17 -8.46 -4.14
N ASN A 149 -17.97 -9.43 -3.26
CA ASN A 149 -16.81 -9.54 -2.38
C ASN A 149 -15.62 -10.27 -3.03
N ASP A 150 -15.73 -10.65 -4.30
CA ASP A 150 -14.63 -11.20 -5.09
C ASP A 150 -13.91 -10.07 -5.85
N PRO A 151 -12.63 -9.77 -5.52
CA PRO A 151 -11.85 -8.73 -6.19
C PRO A 151 -11.64 -9.00 -7.69
N GLU A 152 -11.76 -10.27 -8.10
CA GLU A 152 -11.60 -10.69 -9.50
C GLU A 152 -12.90 -10.62 -10.30
N ASN A 153 -14.00 -10.23 -9.68
CA ASN A 153 -15.26 -10.00 -10.37
C ASN A 153 -15.14 -8.86 -11.39
N GLU A 154 -15.83 -9.01 -12.53
CA GLU A 154 -15.76 -8.05 -13.64
C GLU A 154 -16.17 -6.62 -13.25
N MET A 155 -17.03 -6.43 -12.25
CA MET A 155 -17.38 -5.09 -11.77
C MET A 155 -16.17 -4.36 -11.17
N TRP A 156 -15.28 -5.09 -10.48
CA TRP A 156 -14.06 -4.55 -9.93
C TRP A 156 -12.97 -4.35 -10.98
N LYS A 157 -12.87 -5.24 -11.96
CA LYS A 157 -11.90 -5.13 -13.06
C LYS A 157 -12.14 -3.91 -13.94
N LYS A 158 -13.42 -3.57 -14.16
CA LYS A 158 -13.81 -2.36 -14.90
C LYS A 158 -13.43 -1.05 -14.18
N GLN A 159 -13.30 -1.10 -12.86
CA GLN A 159 -12.90 0.06 -12.07
C GLN A 159 -11.38 0.15 -11.99
N GLY A 160 -10.82 1.22 -12.55
CA GLY A 160 -9.37 1.45 -12.52
C GLY A 160 -8.84 1.60 -11.09
N ARG A 161 -7.74 0.92 -10.78
CA ARG A 161 -7.04 1.06 -9.51
C ARG A 161 -6.50 2.48 -9.35
N ARG A 162 -6.58 3.04 -8.14
CA ARG A 162 -5.99 4.34 -7.78
C ARG A 162 -4.78 4.11 -6.91
N TYR A 163 -3.65 4.60 -7.36
CA TYR A 163 -2.42 4.63 -6.60
C TYR A 163 -2.51 5.72 -5.54
N VAL A 164 -2.28 5.35 -4.30
CA VAL A 164 -2.24 6.25 -3.14
C VAL A 164 -0.86 6.15 -2.52
N ALA A 165 -0.05 7.20 -2.68
CA ALA A 165 1.26 7.28 -2.07
C ALA A 165 1.13 7.43 -0.55
N MET A 166 1.91 6.64 0.18
CA MET A 166 2.00 6.65 1.64
C MET A 166 3.37 7.15 2.07
N GLY A 167 3.44 7.81 3.19
CA GLY A 167 4.70 8.23 3.82
C GLY A 167 4.64 8.02 5.32
N GLY A 168 5.79 7.92 5.97
CA GLY A 168 5.82 7.81 7.43
C GLY A 168 5.27 9.06 8.10
N GLN A 169 4.46 8.91 9.14
CA GLN A 169 4.01 10.00 9.98
C GLN A 169 5.20 10.55 10.79
N ILE A 170 5.66 11.76 10.48
CA ILE A 170 6.85 12.40 11.11
C ILE A 170 6.53 13.69 11.86
N THR A 171 5.28 14.14 11.86
CA THR A 171 4.88 15.43 12.46
C THR A 171 4.75 15.34 13.97
N HIS A 172 4.28 14.23 14.49
CA HIS A 172 4.05 14.00 15.93
C HIS A 172 4.77 12.75 16.42
N LYS A 173 5.09 12.71 17.72
CA LYS A 173 5.68 11.52 18.35
C LYS A 173 4.58 10.48 18.68
N PRO A 174 4.89 9.17 18.55
CA PRO A 174 6.08 8.56 17.94
C PRO A 174 6.07 8.75 16.41
N ARG A 175 7.23 9.05 15.85
CA ARG A 175 7.39 9.28 14.43
C ARG A 175 7.74 7.98 13.71
N ASN A 176 7.22 7.80 12.51
CA ASN A 176 7.60 6.71 11.61
C ASN A 176 8.58 7.23 10.55
N PHE A 177 9.88 7.11 10.80
CA PHE A 177 10.91 7.52 9.85
C PHE A 177 11.26 6.44 8.83
N VAL A 178 10.93 5.19 9.13
CA VAL A 178 11.18 4.02 8.27
C VAL A 178 9.85 3.39 7.93
N ASN A 179 9.17 4.02 6.98
CA ASN A 179 7.92 3.52 6.46
C ASN A 179 8.12 2.25 5.64
N ARG A 180 7.28 1.25 5.84
CA ARG A 180 7.31 -0.02 5.10
C ARG A 180 6.20 -0.11 4.05
N ILE A 181 5.06 0.52 4.32
CA ILE A 181 3.96 0.61 3.39
C ILE A 181 4.08 1.96 2.68
N ASP A 182 4.68 1.97 1.51
CA ASP A 182 4.97 3.18 0.73
C ASP A 182 3.87 3.53 -0.28
N ASP A 183 2.95 2.61 -0.52
CA ASP A 183 1.75 2.84 -1.32
C ASP A 183 0.62 1.86 -0.99
N ILE A 184 -0.59 2.23 -1.38
CA ILE A 184 -1.76 1.35 -1.42
C ILE A 184 -2.50 1.56 -2.73
N TRP A 185 -3.24 0.55 -3.16
CA TRP A 185 -4.09 0.59 -4.33
C TRP A 185 -5.54 0.53 -3.91
N VAL A 186 -6.34 1.45 -4.43
CA VAL A 186 -7.74 1.58 -4.02
C VAL A 186 -8.66 1.54 -5.24
N ARG A 187 -9.74 0.75 -5.12
CA ARG A 187 -10.91 0.79 -5.99
C ARG A 187 -12.14 1.04 -5.14
N SER A 188 -13.14 1.68 -5.69
CA SER A 188 -14.39 1.91 -4.96
C SER A 188 -15.60 1.78 -5.87
N LEU A 189 -16.62 1.13 -5.35
CA LEU A 189 -17.94 0.97 -5.96
C LEU A 189 -19.00 1.38 -4.97
N TYR A 190 -20.16 1.82 -5.46
CA TYR A 190 -21.30 2.10 -4.60
C TYR A 190 -22.61 1.64 -5.23
N ASN A 191 -23.60 1.35 -4.39
CA ASN A 191 -24.97 1.11 -4.78
C ASN A 191 -25.91 2.07 -4.03
N GLU A 192 -27.21 1.82 -4.05
CA GLU A 192 -28.20 2.68 -3.39
C GLU A 192 -28.00 2.81 -1.86
N LYS A 193 -27.35 1.84 -1.23
CA LYS A 193 -27.22 1.73 0.23
C LYS A 193 -25.80 1.98 0.74
N ASN A 194 -24.83 1.43 0.04
CA ASN A 194 -23.47 1.33 0.55
C ASN A 194 -22.42 1.81 -0.45
N VAL A 195 -21.29 2.28 0.07
CA VAL A 195 -20.03 2.39 -0.66
C VAL A 195 -19.07 1.31 -0.16
N VAL A 196 -18.37 0.67 -1.09
CA VAL A 196 -17.37 -0.37 -0.80
C VAL A 196 -16.01 0.08 -1.31
N TYR A 197 -15.02 -0.04 -0.45
CA TYR A 197 -13.61 0.19 -0.78
C TYR A 197 -12.89 -1.14 -0.82
N LEU A 198 -12.25 -1.44 -1.95
CA LEU A 198 -11.29 -2.52 -2.13
C LEU A 198 -9.89 -1.92 -2.05
N ILE A 199 -9.14 -2.29 -1.02
CA ILE A 199 -7.82 -1.76 -0.71
C ILE A 199 -6.81 -2.90 -0.78
N GLN A 200 -5.70 -2.69 -1.50
CA GLN A 200 -4.63 -3.66 -1.67
C GLN A 200 -3.29 -2.98 -1.41
N TRP A 201 -2.41 -3.64 -0.68
CA TRP A 201 -1.04 -3.16 -0.47
C TRP A 201 -0.07 -4.31 -0.27
N ASP A 202 1.18 -4.06 -0.60
CA ASP A 202 2.24 -5.02 -0.38
C ASP A 202 2.69 -4.97 1.08
N ASP A 203 2.70 -6.14 1.69
CA ASP A 203 3.17 -6.38 3.03
C ASP A 203 3.87 -7.73 3.08
N ARG A 204 5.14 -7.71 3.46
CA ARG A 204 5.99 -8.91 3.42
C ARG A 204 5.57 -9.98 4.39
N THR A 205 4.93 -9.58 5.48
CA THR A 205 4.58 -10.43 6.60
C THR A 205 3.10 -10.30 6.90
N LYS A 206 2.48 -11.40 7.22
CA LYS A 206 1.17 -11.38 7.84
C LYS A 206 1.36 -11.23 9.34
N SER A 207 1.21 -10.02 9.86
CA SER A 207 1.39 -9.75 11.27
C SER A 207 0.06 -9.70 12.00
N VAL A 208 -0.12 -10.65 12.94
CA VAL A 208 -1.29 -10.72 13.80
C VAL A 208 -0.79 -10.77 15.23
N ALA A 209 -1.10 -9.76 16.02
CA ALA A 209 -0.72 -9.70 17.41
C ALA A 209 -1.59 -10.61 18.27
N GLU A 210 -1.05 -11.09 19.39
CA GLU A 210 -1.85 -11.73 20.44
C GLU A 210 -2.61 -10.63 21.21
N GLY A 211 -3.92 -10.59 21.05
CA GLY A 211 -4.82 -9.64 21.71
C GLY A 211 -5.03 -8.32 20.96
N LYS A 212 -6.10 -7.63 21.32
CA LYS A 212 -6.44 -6.31 20.74
C LYS A 212 -5.47 -5.25 21.26
N LEU A 213 -4.74 -4.60 20.37
CA LEU A 213 -3.97 -3.43 20.72
C LEU A 213 -4.88 -2.21 20.79
N PRO A 214 -4.79 -1.39 21.85
CA PRO A 214 -5.56 -0.17 21.89
C PRO A 214 -5.15 0.77 20.76
N TRP A 215 -6.12 1.29 20.05
CA TRP A 215 -5.91 2.37 19.07
C TRP A 215 -5.44 3.66 19.74
N ALA A 216 -5.68 3.79 21.05
CA ALA A 216 -5.43 5.01 21.80
C ALA A 216 -4.00 5.54 21.61
N PRO A 217 -3.87 6.81 21.19
CA PRO A 217 -2.58 7.43 20.94
C PRO A 217 -1.70 7.57 22.18
N THR A 218 -2.29 7.54 23.36
CA THR A 218 -1.66 7.90 24.62
C THR A 218 -0.88 6.77 25.27
N GLN A 219 -1.07 5.51 24.86
CA GLN A 219 -0.51 4.36 25.57
C GLN A 219 0.71 3.73 24.89
N VAL A 220 1.13 4.30 23.81
CA VAL A 220 2.27 3.77 23.12
C VAL A 220 3.54 4.26 23.81
N ASN A 221 4.10 3.44 24.66
CA ASN A 221 5.40 3.71 25.27
C ASN A 221 6.46 3.72 24.17
N VAL A 222 7.04 4.90 23.89
CA VAL A 222 8.07 5.12 22.86
C VAL A 222 9.27 4.18 23.07
N GLU A 223 9.55 3.78 24.31
CA GLU A 223 10.60 2.82 24.63
C GLU A 223 10.28 1.40 24.13
N ASN A 224 9.01 1.05 23.93
CA ASN A 224 8.60 -0.23 23.34
C ASN A 224 8.55 -0.22 21.83
N PHE A 225 8.61 0.95 21.18
CA PHE A 225 8.86 1.05 19.73
C PHE A 225 10.32 0.99 19.35
N GLY A 226 11.16 1.14 20.31
CA GLY A 226 12.53 0.78 20.09
C GLY A 226 12.51 -0.70 19.76
N VAL A 227 12.70 -1.01 18.49
CA VAL A 227 13.62 -2.07 18.20
C VAL A 227 14.68 -1.97 19.31
N LYS A 228 14.53 -2.70 20.39
CA LYS A 228 15.69 -3.07 21.16
C LYS A 228 16.47 -3.88 20.16
N GLU A 229 17.39 -3.18 19.51
CA GLU A 229 18.39 -3.76 18.65
C GLU A 229 19.25 -4.69 19.47
N GLN A 230 18.72 -5.84 19.74
CA GLN A 230 19.54 -7.00 19.90
C GLN A 230 19.52 -7.67 18.54
N ALA A 231 20.32 -7.12 17.62
CA ALA A 231 20.78 -7.93 16.53
C ALA A 231 21.21 -9.27 17.12
N PRO A 232 20.71 -10.42 16.60
CA PRO A 232 21.20 -11.71 17.05
C PRO A 232 22.71 -11.67 16.95
N LYS A 233 23.41 -11.91 18.06
CA LYS A 233 24.87 -12.00 18.05
C LYS A 233 25.21 -13.05 17.01
N THR A 234 25.96 -12.67 16.00
CA THR A 234 26.48 -13.58 15.00
C THR A 234 27.15 -14.74 15.71
N GLY A 235 26.59 -15.95 15.64
CA GLY A 235 27.14 -17.16 16.23
C GLY A 235 26.25 -17.94 17.18
N GLU A 236 25.11 -17.44 17.59
CA GLU A 236 24.13 -18.27 18.28
C GLU A 236 23.19 -18.92 17.23
N GLU A 237 23.01 -20.23 17.33
CA GLU A 237 22.04 -21.01 16.57
C GLU A 237 20.59 -20.57 16.89
N GLY A 238 20.31 -19.31 16.64
CA GLY A 238 18.97 -18.78 16.62
C GLY A 238 18.50 -18.78 15.18
N SER A 239 17.64 -19.71 14.84
CA SER A 239 16.89 -19.65 13.60
C SER A 239 16.28 -18.24 13.43
N ILE A 240 16.08 -17.78 12.21
CA ILE A 240 15.35 -16.55 11.88
C ILE A 240 14.02 -16.47 12.67
N ALA A 241 13.39 -17.62 12.93
CA ALA A 241 12.24 -17.76 13.83
C ALA A 241 12.52 -17.31 15.29
N ALA A 242 13.73 -17.51 15.82
CA ALA A 242 14.08 -17.06 17.16
C ALA A 242 14.36 -15.54 17.23
N ALA A 243 14.86 -14.95 16.14
CA ALA A 243 14.95 -13.50 16.02
C ALA A 243 13.58 -12.84 15.89
N GLN A 244 12.62 -13.48 15.23
CA GLN A 244 11.23 -13.05 15.14
C GLN A 244 10.54 -13.00 16.52
N ASN A 245 10.88 -13.90 17.45
CA ASN A 245 10.26 -13.99 18.78
C ASN A 245 10.66 -12.86 19.75
N ASN A 246 11.63 -12.01 19.41
CA ASN A 246 12.09 -10.92 20.26
C ASN A 246 11.58 -9.53 19.87
N TYR A 247 10.77 -9.42 18.83
CA TYR A 247 10.15 -8.17 18.41
C TYR A 247 8.68 -8.15 18.85
N ALA A 248 8.24 -7.02 19.40
CA ALA A 248 6.82 -6.80 19.60
C ALA A 248 6.17 -6.70 18.21
N VAL A 249 5.44 -7.74 17.83
CA VAL A 249 4.64 -7.77 16.61
C VAL A 249 3.28 -7.21 16.96
N TYR A 250 2.84 -6.24 16.19
CA TYR A 250 1.50 -5.66 16.25
C TYR A 250 0.65 -6.18 15.09
N ASN A 251 -0.62 -5.84 15.06
CA ASN A 251 -1.46 -6.17 13.91
C ASN A 251 -1.09 -5.30 12.71
N ASP A 252 -1.04 -5.90 11.52
CA ASP A 252 -1.16 -5.13 10.29
C ASP A 252 -2.52 -4.45 10.28
N GLY A 253 -2.60 -3.28 9.65
CA GLY A 253 -3.84 -2.53 9.67
C GLY A 253 -3.94 -1.50 8.58
N ILE A 254 -5.17 -1.16 8.25
CA ILE A 254 -5.53 -0.05 7.38
C ILE A 254 -6.68 0.73 7.99
N ALA A 255 -6.61 2.03 7.93
CA ALA A 255 -7.72 2.89 8.29
C ALA A 255 -7.89 4.01 7.27
N PHE A 256 -9.08 4.55 7.23
CA PHE A 256 -9.36 5.76 6.47
C PHE A 256 -10.29 6.68 7.24
N GLN A 257 -10.06 7.96 7.06
CA GLN A 257 -10.73 9.04 7.75
C GLN A 257 -11.48 9.91 6.77
N PHE A 258 -12.69 10.31 7.17
CA PHE A 258 -13.48 11.35 6.52
C PHE A 258 -13.85 12.44 7.52
N PRO A 259 -14.07 13.71 7.12
CA PRO A 259 -14.67 14.71 8.02
C PRO A 259 -16.16 14.47 8.16
N ILE A 260 -16.70 14.48 9.38
CA ILE A 260 -18.14 14.25 9.63
C ILE A 260 -18.97 15.35 8.98
N LYS A 261 -18.68 16.61 9.28
CA LYS A 261 -19.42 17.78 8.77
C LYS A 261 -18.65 18.52 7.66
N TRP A 262 -18.22 17.77 6.64
CA TRP A 262 -17.38 18.35 5.58
C TRP A 262 -18.07 19.47 4.79
N GLN A 263 -19.42 19.47 4.72
CA GLN A 263 -20.22 20.51 4.07
C GLN A 263 -20.16 21.85 4.82
N GLU A 264 -19.90 21.82 6.11
CA GLU A 264 -19.85 23.00 6.97
C GLU A 264 -18.47 23.63 7.04
N ILE A 265 -17.44 22.98 6.46
CA ILE A 265 -16.08 23.49 6.46
C ILE A 265 -15.99 24.65 5.47
N PRO A 266 -15.80 25.90 5.94
CA PRO A 266 -15.76 27.04 5.04
C PRO A 266 -14.49 27.06 4.20
N ALA A 267 -14.61 27.42 2.93
CA ALA A 267 -13.42 27.68 2.10
C ALA A 267 -12.69 28.93 2.63
N PRO A 268 -11.34 28.95 2.66
CA PRO A 268 -10.40 27.96 2.12
C PRO A 268 -9.97 26.87 3.11
N PHE A 269 -10.64 26.72 4.23
CA PHE A 269 -10.26 25.78 5.27
C PHE A 269 -10.40 24.32 4.78
N LYS A 270 -9.47 23.49 5.24
CA LYS A 270 -9.49 22.04 5.01
C LYS A 270 -9.78 21.34 6.34
N PRO A 271 -10.37 20.13 6.30
CA PRO A 271 -10.46 19.28 7.50
C PRO A 271 -9.08 19.06 8.10
N ARG A 272 -9.02 18.81 9.42
CA ARG A 272 -7.77 18.41 10.05
C ARG A 272 -7.28 17.10 9.52
N TYR A 273 -5.99 17.10 9.17
CA TYR A 273 -5.34 15.97 8.50
C TYR A 273 -5.23 14.73 9.36
N LEU A 274 -4.94 14.90 10.64
CA LEU A 274 -4.79 13.79 11.58
C LEU A 274 -5.94 13.81 12.59
N TRP A 275 -6.91 12.93 12.36
CA TRP A 275 -7.98 12.59 13.30
C TRP A 275 -8.91 13.73 13.70
N GLY A 276 -9.07 14.71 12.83
CA GLY A 276 -10.00 15.79 13.07
C GLY A 276 -9.52 16.83 14.09
N ASP A 277 -10.45 17.61 14.60
CA ASP A 277 -10.29 18.51 15.74
C ASP A 277 -11.62 18.65 16.51
N ALA A 278 -11.60 19.38 17.61
CA ALA A 278 -12.78 19.55 18.46
C ALA A 278 -13.99 20.20 17.74
N LYS A 279 -13.77 20.94 16.67
CA LYS A 279 -14.83 21.59 15.88
C LYS A 279 -15.26 20.77 14.68
N PHE A 280 -14.29 20.13 14.01
CA PHE A 280 -14.52 19.31 12.83
C PHE A 280 -14.00 17.88 13.09
N ASN A 281 -14.86 17.08 13.63
CA ASN A 281 -14.56 15.71 14.00
C ASN A 281 -14.33 14.84 12.76
N ALA A 282 -13.55 13.78 12.95
CA ALA A 282 -13.29 12.79 11.92
C ALA A 282 -14.10 11.51 12.17
N ASP A 283 -14.61 10.95 11.09
CA ASP A 283 -15.21 9.62 10.99
C ASP A 283 -14.12 8.64 10.52
N ILE A 284 -13.72 7.72 11.37
CA ILE A 284 -12.58 6.83 11.13
C ILE A 284 -13.06 5.39 11.13
N LEU A 285 -12.74 4.65 10.07
CA LEU A 285 -12.89 3.20 10.01
C LEU A 285 -11.51 2.56 10.01
N LYS A 286 -11.29 1.62 10.92
CA LYS A 286 -10.03 0.88 11.05
C LYS A 286 -10.28 -0.62 11.01
N TRP A 287 -9.58 -1.27 10.10
CA TRP A 287 -9.44 -2.72 10.05
C TRP A 287 -8.06 -3.12 10.60
N GLU A 288 -8.00 -4.26 11.28
CA GLU A 288 -6.77 -4.89 11.74
C GLU A 288 -6.72 -6.37 11.34
N ALA A 289 -5.51 -6.92 11.23
CA ALA A 289 -5.26 -8.28 10.74
C ALA A 289 -5.84 -9.40 11.64
N ASP A 290 -6.25 -9.08 12.85
CA ASP A 290 -7.02 -9.99 13.71
C ASP A 290 -8.48 -10.16 13.26
N GLY A 291 -8.87 -9.48 12.20
CA GLY A 291 -10.21 -9.50 11.62
C GLY A 291 -11.16 -8.44 12.21
N SER A 292 -10.71 -7.63 13.16
CA SER A 292 -11.52 -6.56 13.71
C SER A 292 -11.72 -5.42 12.71
N LEU A 293 -12.94 -4.90 12.64
CA LEU A 293 -13.27 -3.68 11.92
C LEU A 293 -14.00 -2.76 12.91
N ARG A 294 -13.40 -1.63 13.23
CA ARG A 294 -13.90 -0.71 14.25
C ARG A 294 -14.15 0.68 13.69
N SER A 295 -15.11 1.37 14.29
CA SER A 295 -15.47 2.74 13.95
C SER A 295 -15.14 3.69 15.11
N PHE A 296 -14.55 4.85 14.77
CA PHE A 296 -14.15 5.83 15.78
C PHE A 296 -14.54 7.24 15.37
N LYS A 297 -14.78 8.08 16.37
CA LYS A 297 -14.90 9.53 16.23
C LYS A 297 -13.60 10.16 16.72
N GLY A 298 -12.88 10.78 15.80
CA GLY A 298 -11.65 11.50 16.10
C GLY A 298 -11.92 12.98 16.33
N THR A 299 -11.41 13.51 17.45
CA THR A 299 -11.57 14.91 17.85
C THR A 299 -10.24 15.65 17.93
N GLY A 300 -9.17 15.02 17.47
CA GLY A 300 -7.83 15.58 17.39
C GLY A 300 -6.75 14.59 17.79
N TRP A 301 -5.50 14.93 17.44
CA TRP A 301 -4.34 14.07 17.65
C TRP A 301 -4.08 13.69 19.10
N ASP A 302 -4.30 14.61 20.02
CA ASP A 302 -3.98 14.42 21.44
C ASP A 302 -5.18 13.97 22.28
N GLN A 303 -6.30 13.66 21.60
CA GLN A 303 -7.52 13.21 22.25
C GLN A 303 -7.68 11.69 22.15
N ASP A 304 -8.38 11.10 23.10
CA ASP A 304 -8.82 9.71 22.99
C ASP A 304 -9.92 9.60 21.93
N PHE A 305 -9.94 8.45 21.25
CA PHE A 305 -10.99 8.17 20.29
C PHE A 305 -12.23 7.65 20.98
N GLU A 306 -13.35 8.13 20.56
CA GLU A 306 -14.65 7.58 20.91
C GLU A 306 -14.94 6.41 19.96
N GLU A 307 -14.93 5.18 20.48
CA GLU A 307 -15.37 3.97 19.75
C GLU A 307 -16.88 3.99 19.60
N ARG A 308 -17.39 3.65 18.43
CA ARG A 308 -18.81 3.76 18.08
C ARG A 308 -19.37 2.39 17.73
N ASP A 309 -19.72 1.65 18.76
CA ASP A 309 -20.23 0.26 18.66
C ASP A 309 -21.50 0.15 17.82
N ASP A 310 -22.40 1.14 17.89
CA ASP A 310 -23.65 1.19 17.15
C ASP A 310 -23.46 1.32 15.63
N PHE A 311 -22.33 1.87 15.18
CA PHE A 311 -21.99 1.95 13.78
C PHE A 311 -21.23 0.72 13.26
N GLU A 312 -20.57 0.00 14.15
CA GLU A 312 -19.88 -1.25 13.78
C GLU A 312 -20.85 -2.28 13.20
N GLU A 313 -22.09 -2.33 13.63
CA GLU A 313 -23.12 -3.20 13.06
C GLU A 313 -23.48 -2.84 11.62
N LYS A 314 -23.26 -1.59 11.21
CA LYS A 314 -23.60 -1.05 9.87
C LYS A 314 -22.44 -1.16 8.89
N VAL A 315 -21.21 -1.20 9.36
CA VAL A 315 -20.01 -1.42 8.53
C VAL A 315 -19.69 -2.91 8.46
N LYS A 316 -19.22 -3.36 7.30
CA LYS A 316 -18.97 -4.78 7.07
C LYS A 316 -17.61 -5.01 6.45
N LEU A 317 -16.86 -5.91 7.05
CA LEU A 317 -15.69 -6.51 6.43
C LEU A 317 -16.16 -7.56 5.42
N LEU A 318 -16.03 -7.29 4.13
CA LEU A 318 -16.46 -8.21 3.09
C LEU A 318 -15.37 -9.20 2.71
N LYS A 319 -14.09 -8.78 2.83
CA LYS A 319 -12.92 -9.61 2.57
C LYS A 319 -11.73 -9.11 3.38
N SER A 320 -10.93 -10.06 3.83
CA SER A 320 -9.62 -9.84 4.43
C SER A 320 -8.74 -11.03 4.08
N GLU A 321 -7.77 -10.83 3.22
CA GLU A 321 -6.88 -11.89 2.76
C GLU A 321 -5.45 -11.37 2.61
N TRP A 322 -4.51 -12.07 3.21
CA TRP A 322 -3.09 -11.92 2.92
C TRP A 322 -2.62 -13.09 2.07
N LYS A 323 -2.06 -12.78 0.92
CA LYS A 323 -1.57 -13.79 -0.03
C LYS A 323 -0.39 -13.26 -0.80
N ASN A 324 0.67 -14.05 -0.89
CA ASN A 324 1.87 -13.75 -1.68
C ASN A 324 2.45 -12.35 -1.36
N GLY A 325 2.57 -11.99 -0.07
CA GLY A 325 3.13 -10.69 0.32
C GLY A 325 2.20 -9.50 0.05
N GLN A 326 0.91 -9.72 -0.08
CA GLN A 326 -0.06 -8.66 -0.34
C GLN A 326 -1.32 -8.83 0.50
N TRP A 327 -1.79 -7.77 1.11
CA TRP A 327 -3.11 -7.68 1.71
C TRP A 327 -4.17 -7.26 0.69
N THR A 328 -5.34 -7.86 0.79
CA THR A 328 -6.57 -7.46 0.09
C THR A 328 -7.68 -7.32 1.11
N VAL A 329 -8.16 -6.10 1.32
CA VAL A 329 -9.19 -5.79 2.30
C VAL A 329 -10.36 -5.08 1.62
N MET A 330 -11.59 -5.54 1.87
CA MET A 330 -12.80 -4.93 1.35
C MET A 330 -13.72 -4.52 2.49
N ILE A 331 -14.00 -3.24 2.55
CA ILE A 331 -14.83 -2.64 3.60
C ILE A 331 -16.04 -1.96 2.98
N SER A 332 -17.22 -2.32 3.47
CA SER A 332 -18.50 -1.72 3.11
C SER A 332 -18.99 -0.82 4.22
N ARG A 333 -19.47 0.35 3.87
CA ARG A 333 -20.15 1.25 4.80
C ARG A 333 -21.41 1.86 4.18
N PRO A 334 -22.43 2.24 4.99
CA PRO A 334 -23.59 2.95 4.51
C PRO A 334 -23.23 4.31 3.88
N LEU A 335 -23.99 4.72 2.86
CA LEU A 335 -23.87 6.06 2.28
C LEU A 335 -24.35 7.15 3.23
N LYS A 336 -25.33 6.82 4.06
CA LYS A 336 -25.95 7.73 5.03
C LYS A 336 -26.23 6.96 6.30
N GLY A 337 -26.03 7.59 7.45
CA GLY A 337 -26.58 7.12 8.71
C GLY A 337 -28.11 7.29 8.75
N ASP A 338 -28.73 6.82 9.80
CA ASP A 338 -30.12 7.14 10.09
C ASP A 338 -30.29 8.64 10.30
N LYS A 339 -31.51 9.19 10.17
CA LYS A 339 -31.74 10.64 10.24
C LYS A 339 -31.21 11.31 11.51
N ASP A 340 -31.13 10.56 12.59
CA ASP A 340 -30.66 11.03 13.88
C ASP A 340 -29.12 11.02 14.01
N ASP A 341 -28.41 10.37 13.07
CA ASP A 341 -26.95 10.19 13.08
C ASP A 341 -26.20 11.19 12.19
N TYR A 342 -26.85 12.18 11.58
CA TYR A 342 -26.22 13.10 10.63
C TYR A 342 -25.05 13.90 11.20
N ASP A 343 -24.99 14.06 12.51
CA ASP A 343 -23.93 14.78 13.21
C ASP A 343 -22.78 13.86 13.67
N GLU A 344 -22.95 12.54 13.50
CA GLU A 344 -21.99 11.56 14.02
C GLU A 344 -21.20 10.86 12.91
N TYR A 345 -21.74 10.79 11.67
CA TYR A 345 -21.12 10.05 10.57
C TYR A 345 -21.04 10.87 9.30
N THR A 346 -20.00 10.60 8.51
CA THR A 346 -19.84 11.22 7.20
C THR A 346 -20.94 10.76 6.26
N ARG A 347 -21.62 11.72 5.67
CA ARG A 347 -22.62 11.50 4.65
C ARG A 347 -21.99 11.54 3.26
N PHE A 348 -22.35 10.56 2.43
CA PHE A 348 -21.89 10.45 1.05
C PHE A 348 -23.01 10.89 0.10
N ASP A 349 -22.82 12.04 -0.52
CA ASP A 349 -23.74 12.56 -1.55
C ASP A 349 -23.14 12.35 -2.95
N ILE A 350 -23.97 11.93 -3.90
CA ILE A 350 -23.56 11.69 -5.28
C ILE A 350 -23.05 12.98 -5.92
N GLY A 351 -21.92 12.90 -6.62
CA GLY A 351 -21.30 14.03 -7.31
C GLY A 351 -20.54 15.00 -6.41
N LYS A 352 -20.41 14.71 -5.11
CA LYS A 352 -19.66 15.56 -4.18
C LYS A 352 -18.30 14.95 -3.86
N TYR A 353 -17.28 15.80 -3.83
CA TYR A 353 -15.93 15.44 -3.41
C TYR A 353 -15.84 15.46 -1.89
N ILE A 354 -15.55 14.32 -1.29
CA ILE A 354 -15.42 14.17 0.15
C ILE A 354 -13.94 13.93 0.46
N PRO A 355 -13.30 14.80 1.27
CA PRO A 355 -11.91 14.61 1.66
C PRO A 355 -11.72 13.28 2.41
N MET A 356 -10.62 12.58 2.13
CA MET A 356 -10.24 11.37 2.86
C MET A 356 -8.74 11.27 3.05
N VAL A 357 -8.32 10.55 4.09
CA VAL A 357 -6.92 10.23 4.39
C VAL A 357 -6.83 8.75 4.72
N PHE A 358 -5.79 8.10 4.24
CA PHE A 358 -5.48 6.71 4.57
C PHE A 358 -4.35 6.64 5.59
N PHE A 359 -4.45 5.64 6.47
CA PHE A 359 -3.42 5.29 7.45
C PHE A 359 -3.16 3.79 7.33
N ALA A 360 -1.89 3.38 7.43
CA ALA A 360 -1.52 1.98 7.36
C ALA A 360 -0.45 1.64 8.39
N TRP A 361 -0.48 0.40 8.86
CA TRP A 361 0.44 -0.15 9.86
C TRP A 361 1.01 -1.47 9.37
N ASP A 362 2.33 -1.60 9.37
CA ASP A 362 3.05 -2.86 9.26
C ASP A 362 3.43 -3.30 10.68
N GLY A 363 2.71 -4.29 11.20
CA GLY A 363 2.90 -4.78 12.56
C GLY A 363 4.28 -5.36 12.80
N HIS A 364 4.90 -5.94 11.78
CA HIS A 364 6.27 -6.45 11.85
C HIS A 364 7.32 -5.33 11.97
N ASN A 365 7.06 -4.17 11.37
CA ASN A 365 7.90 -2.97 11.51
C ASN A 365 7.71 -2.30 12.89
N GLY A 366 6.89 -2.87 13.75
CA GLY A 366 6.52 -2.28 15.03
C GLY A 366 5.64 -1.03 14.87
N ASP A 367 4.87 -0.95 13.80
CA ASP A 367 3.92 0.13 13.59
C ASP A 367 2.66 -0.13 14.44
N ALA A 368 2.32 0.84 15.26
CA ALA A 368 1.11 0.81 16.09
C ALA A 368 0.72 2.23 16.52
N GLY A 369 -0.56 2.45 16.77
CA GLY A 369 -1.07 3.74 17.22
C GLY A 369 -0.65 4.88 16.30
N ARG A 370 0.12 5.84 16.80
CA ARG A 370 0.60 7.01 16.05
C ARG A 370 1.80 6.74 15.15
N LYS A 371 2.54 5.66 15.36
CA LYS A 371 3.59 5.21 14.45
C LYS A 371 2.95 4.48 13.29
N MET A 372 2.77 5.15 12.19
CA MET A 372 2.01 4.68 11.03
C MET A 372 2.51 5.29 9.73
N ALA A 373 2.14 4.69 8.62
CA ALA A 373 2.13 5.32 7.31
C ALA A 373 0.87 6.17 7.15
N VAL A 374 0.96 7.25 6.38
CA VAL A 374 -0.14 8.17 6.13
C VAL A 374 -0.09 8.71 4.71
N SER A 375 -1.25 8.84 4.06
CA SER A 375 -1.36 9.46 2.74
C SER A 375 -1.45 10.99 2.84
N ALA A 376 -1.30 11.69 1.71
CA ALA A 376 -1.83 13.04 1.56
C ALA A 376 -3.37 13.04 1.63
N PHE A 377 -4.00 14.23 1.55
CA PHE A 377 -5.43 14.29 1.30
C PHE A 377 -5.75 13.76 -0.08
N TYR A 378 -6.67 12.80 -0.11
CA TYR A 378 -7.38 12.34 -1.29
C TYR A 378 -8.83 12.79 -1.20
N TYR A 379 -9.57 12.56 -2.27
CA TYR A 379 -11.01 12.86 -2.32
C TYR A 379 -11.74 11.65 -2.88
N THR A 380 -12.75 11.18 -2.19
CA THR A 380 -13.68 10.22 -2.79
C THR A 380 -14.86 10.96 -3.43
N ILE A 381 -15.39 10.41 -4.51
CA ILE A 381 -16.57 10.92 -5.18
C ILE A 381 -17.44 9.77 -5.65
N LEU A 382 -18.72 9.78 -5.27
CA LEU A 382 -19.71 8.90 -5.88
C LEU A 382 -20.03 9.45 -7.26
N GLN A 383 -19.62 8.75 -8.32
CA GLN A 383 -19.83 9.18 -9.68
C GLN A 383 -21.34 9.14 -9.98
N PRO A 384 -21.93 10.22 -10.53
CA PRO A 384 -23.29 10.16 -11.00
C PRO A 384 -23.46 9.04 -12.04
N PRO A 385 -24.57 8.29 -12.03
CA PRO A 385 -24.88 7.37 -13.10
C PRO A 385 -24.88 8.11 -14.45
N ILE A 386 -24.33 7.49 -15.48
CA ILE A 386 -24.35 8.09 -16.82
C ILE A 386 -25.79 8.04 -17.32
N PRO A 387 -26.43 9.18 -17.62
CA PRO A 387 -27.80 9.19 -18.13
C PRO A 387 -27.91 8.37 -19.43
N GLN A 388 -28.92 7.55 -19.57
CA GLN A 388 -29.12 6.71 -20.77
C GLN A 388 -29.22 7.54 -22.06
N GLU A 389 -29.67 8.77 -21.96
CA GLU A 389 -29.77 9.70 -23.09
C GLU A 389 -28.42 10.00 -23.75
N VAL A 390 -27.29 9.92 -22.99
CA VAL A 390 -25.94 10.09 -23.55
C VAL A 390 -25.63 9.02 -24.61
N TYR A 391 -26.23 7.85 -24.53
CA TYR A 391 -26.05 6.76 -25.51
C TYR A 391 -27.07 6.81 -26.66
N ILE A 392 -28.22 7.49 -26.46
CA ILE A 392 -29.30 7.56 -27.43
C ILE A 392 -29.04 8.66 -28.46
N TYR A 393 -28.54 9.84 -28.04
CA TYR A 393 -28.32 10.97 -28.94
C TYR A 393 -27.30 10.72 -30.05
N PRO A 394 -26.17 10.07 -29.85
CA PRO A 394 -25.23 9.74 -30.95
C PRO A 394 -25.79 8.75 -31.96
N ALA A 395 -26.69 7.83 -31.51
CA ALA A 395 -27.30 6.84 -32.39
C ALA A 395 -28.43 7.43 -33.28
N VAL A 396 -28.97 8.58 -32.89
CA VAL A 396 -30.03 9.29 -33.66
C VAL A 396 -29.43 10.28 -34.67
N ILE A 397 -28.16 10.69 -34.48
CA ILE A 397 -27.45 11.65 -35.34
C ILE A 397 -26.56 10.94 -36.37
N ALA A 398 -26.28 9.63 -36.21
CA ALA A 398 -25.53 8.81 -37.16
C ALA A 398 -26.47 8.09 -38.12
#